data_e0df3c883d08bc00098ba6af1b8be1b5
#
_entry.id   e0df3c883d08bc00098ba6af1b8be1b5
#
_cell.length_a   1.000
_cell.length_b   1.000
_cell.length_c   1.000
_cell.angle_alpha   90.00
_cell.angle_beta   90.00
_cell.angle_gamma   90.00
#
_symmetry.space_group_name_H-M   'P 1'
#
loop_
_entity.id
_entity.type
_entity.pdbx_description
1 polymer ?
#
loop_
_entity_poly.entity_id
_entity_poly.type
_entity_poly.pdbx_seq_one_letter_code
_entity_poly.pdbx_strand_id
1 'polypeptide(L)'
;GQDIKCFKVKNGAIDSIMLNEACSSGCGSFIQTFAKAMGMEIEEFSRLGLFAKHPVELGSRCTVFMNSSVKQAQKEGASVEDISAGLSSSIVKNAIYKVIRARTPDELGKHIVVQGGTFLNDAVLRSFEKETGKEVIRPAIAGLMGAFGAALYAKENTSEDTLLSTLVSEAELGAFSYSSRSVTCKGCTSHCNVNILTFSDGRRFISGNKCERGAGLPKPKNLPDIYSFKYEKLLAMPDAEAKGERGTVGLPLQLVMFEQLPLW
;
A
#
# COMPACT_ATOMS: atom_id res chain seq x y z
N GLY A 1 -7.62 6.35 0.76
CA GLY A 1 -6.68 5.42 1.37
C GLY A 1 -6.52 4.16 0.55
N GLN A 2 -5.33 3.58 0.60
CA GLN A 2 -5.00 2.35 -0.12
C GLN A 2 -4.74 1.18 0.84
N ASP A 3 -4.40 1.48 2.10
CA ASP A 3 -4.06 0.49 3.10
C ASP A 3 -5.07 0.45 4.23
N ILE A 4 -5.28 -0.74 4.76
CA ILE A 4 -6.08 -0.98 5.95
C ILE A 4 -5.13 -1.45 7.05
N LYS A 5 -5.25 -0.84 8.22
CA LYS A 5 -4.56 -1.25 9.44
C LYS A 5 -5.61 -1.48 10.51
N CYS A 6 -5.54 -2.60 11.18
CA CYS A 6 -6.42 -2.93 12.28
C CYS A 6 -5.57 -3.29 13.51
N PHE A 7 -5.97 -2.81 14.66
CA PHE A 7 -5.35 -3.21 15.92
C PHE A 7 -6.41 -3.41 16.99
N LYS A 8 -6.16 -4.34 17.87
CA LYS A 8 -6.99 -4.60 19.06
C LYS A 8 -6.34 -3.96 20.27
N VAL A 9 -7.17 -3.31 21.09
CA VAL A 9 -6.73 -2.69 22.34
C VAL A 9 -7.38 -3.44 23.50
N LYS A 10 -6.55 -3.83 24.48
CA LYS A 10 -6.99 -4.40 25.76
C LYS A 10 -6.29 -3.66 26.87
N ASN A 11 -7.06 -3.23 27.87
CA ASN A 11 -6.54 -2.55 29.06
C ASN A 11 -5.62 -1.35 28.72
N GLY A 12 -5.98 -0.59 27.68
CA GLY A 12 -5.22 0.59 27.24
C GLY A 12 -3.96 0.31 26.43
N ALA A 13 -3.61 -0.96 26.18
CA ALA A 13 -2.46 -1.36 25.39
C ALA A 13 -2.87 -2.05 24.07
N ILE A 14 -2.03 -1.94 23.07
CA ILE A 14 -2.22 -2.65 21.79
C ILE A 14 -1.92 -4.13 22.01
N ASP A 15 -2.94 -4.97 21.86
CA ASP A 15 -2.86 -6.44 22.01
C ASP A 15 -2.38 -7.12 20.71
N SER A 16 -2.89 -6.67 19.58
CA SER A 16 -2.48 -7.20 18.27
C SER A 16 -2.65 -6.19 17.16
N ILE A 17 -1.82 -6.29 16.12
CA ILE A 17 -1.86 -5.45 14.93
C ILE A 17 -1.97 -6.36 13.71
N MET A 18 -2.89 -6.00 12.80
CA MET A 18 -3.08 -6.65 11.51
C MET A 18 -2.88 -5.62 10.41
N LEU A 19 -1.95 -5.89 9.52
CA LEU A 19 -1.60 -5.02 8.39
C LEU A 19 -2.04 -5.70 7.10
N ASN A 20 -2.44 -4.89 6.13
CA ASN A 20 -2.67 -5.35 4.78
C ASN A 20 -1.32 -5.40 4.05
N GLU A 21 -0.72 -6.58 3.95
CA GLU A 21 0.55 -6.82 3.27
C GLU A 21 0.37 -7.14 1.77
N ALA A 22 -0.83 -7.46 1.36
CA ALA A 22 -1.15 -7.77 -0.03
C ALA A 22 -1.95 -6.64 -0.68
N CYS A 23 -1.92 -6.59 -2.00
CA CYS A 23 -2.66 -5.66 -2.84
C CYS A 23 -3.97 -5.18 -2.22
N SER A 24 -4.15 -3.89 -2.20
CA SER A 24 -5.24 -3.10 -1.61
C SER A 24 -6.64 -3.51 -2.09
N SER A 25 -7.08 -4.72 -1.74
CA SER A 25 -8.44 -5.13 -1.97
C SER A 25 -9.38 -4.42 -0.98
N GLY A 26 -9.80 -3.21 -1.29
CA GLY A 26 -10.77 -2.51 -0.46
C GLY A 26 -10.34 -1.13 -0.02
N CYS A 27 -9.80 -0.34 -0.90
CA CYS A 27 -9.41 1.01 -0.58
C CYS A 27 -10.45 2.04 -1.07
N GLY A 28 -10.51 3.16 -0.37
CA GLY A 28 -11.36 4.29 -0.75
C GLY A 28 -11.04 4.85 -2.12
N SER A 29 -9.80 4.77 -2.58
CA SER A 29 -9.42 5.19 -3.94
C SER A 29 -10.13 4.39 -5.03
N PHE A 30 -10.48 3.15 -4.76
CA PHE A 30 -11.23 2.32 -5.70
C PHE A 30 -12.67 2.82 -5.86
N ILE A 31 -13.38 3.13 -4.77
CA ILE A 31 -14.71 3.73 -4.84
C ILE A 31 -14.65 5.06 -5.61
N GLN A 32 -13.65 5.88 -5.33
CA GLN A 32 -13.45 7.15 -6.02
C GLN A 32 -13.25 6.98 -7.53
N THR A 33 -12.52 5.94 -7.94
CA THR A 33 -12.35 5.61 -9.37
C THR A 33 -13.68 5.25 -10.03
N PHE A 34 -14.53 4.49 -9.35
CA PHE A 34 -15.86 4.17 -9.85
C PHE A 34 -16.79 5.37 -9.88
N ALA A 35 -16.81 6.19 -8.83
CA ALA A 35 -17.59 7.43 -8.83
C ALA A 35 -17.24 8.31 -10.05
N LYS A 36 -15.95 8.53 -10.27
CA LYS A 36 -15.46 9.27 -11.45
C LYS A 36 -15.83 8.62 -12.78
N ALA A 37 -15.75 7.30 -12.89
CA ALA A 37 -16.15 6.57 -14.10
C ALA A 37 -17.65 6.70 -14.40
N MET A 38 -18.46 6.98 -13.39
CA MET A 38 -19.90 7.28 -13.50
C MET A 38 -20.20 8.79 -13.62
N GLY A 39 -19.16 9.64 -13.69
CA GLY A 39 -19.30 11.10 -13.81
C GLY A 39 -19.78 11.77 -12.53
N MET A 40 -19.52 11.18 -11.37
CA MET A 40 -20.01 11.64 -10.07
C MET A 40 -18.88 11.97 -9.11
N GLU A 41 -19.15 12.91 -8.19
CA GLU A 41 -18.28 13.15 -7.04
C GLU A 41 -18.44 12.03 -6.00
N ILE A 42 -17.40 11.76 -5.23
CA ILE A 42 -17.37 10.62 -4.29
C ILE A 42 -18.41 10.76 -3.18
N GLU A 43 -18.69 11.98 -2.74
CA GLU A 43 -19.67 12.28 -1.69
C GLU A 43 -21.10 11.96 -2.16
N GLU A 44 -21.42 12.34 -3.39
CA GLU A 44 -22.72 12.05 -3.99
C GLU A 44 -22.89 10.56 -4.22
N PHE A 45 -21.90 9.90 -4.82
CA PHE A 45 -21.89 8.47 -5.05
C PHE A 45 -22.05 7.67 -3.75
N SER A 46 -21.37 8.11 -2.69
CA SER A 46 -21.48 7.55 -1.35
C SER A 46 -22.89 7.66 -0.79
N ARG A 47 -23.47 8.86 -0.87
CA ARG A 47 -24.82 9.11 -0.36
C ARG A 47 -25.87 8.27 -1.05
N LEU A 48 -25.77 8.10 -2.36
CA LEU A 48 -26.69 7.27 -3.14
C LEU A 48 -26.69 5.82 -2.66
N GLY A 49 -25.55 5.27 -2.27
CA GLY A 49 -25.46 3.90 -1.75
C GLY A 49 -26.28 3.63 -0.49
N LEU A 50 -26.69 4.67 0.26
CA LEU A 50 -27.58 4.53 1.41
C LEU A 50 -29.04 4.23 1.00
N PHE A 51 -29.42 4.55 -0.23
CA PHE A 51 -30.78 4.41 -0.74
C PHE A 51 -30.96 3.19 -1.66
N ALA A 52 -29.94 2.35 -1.76
CA ALA A 52 -29.99 1.11 -2.55
C ALA A 52 -31.13 0.19 -2.10
N LYS A 53 -31.93 -0.27 -3.08
CA LYS A 53 -33.02 -1.23 -2.84
C LYS A 53 -32.55 -2.66 -2.99
N HIS A 54 -31.68 -2.91 -3.96
CA HIS A 54 -31.15 -4.22 -4.31
C HIS A 54 -29.62 -4.15 -4.52
N PRO A 55 -28.83 -3.96 -3.44
CA PRO A 55 -27.37 -3.84 -3.55
C PRO A 55 -26.76 -4.98 -4.36
N VAL A 56 -25.90 -4.64 -5.33
CA VAL A 56 -25.24 -5.63 -6.18
C VAL A 56 -24.29 -6.49 -5.33
N GLU A 57 -24.41 -7.80 -5.40
CA GLU A 57 -23.48 -8.70 -4.70
C GLU A 57 -22.18 -8.85 -5.52
N LEU A 58 -21.14 -8.18 -5.07
CA LEU A 58 -19.83 -8.19 -5.70
C LEU A 58 -18.83 -9.15 -5.01
N GLY A 59 -19.25 -9.73 -3.89
CA GLY A 59 -18.42 -10.62 -3.07
C GLY A 59 -17.20 -9.89 -2.45
N SER A 60 -16.22 -10.67 -2.05
CA SER A 60 -14.96 -10.19 -1.46
C SER A 60 -13.78 -10.45 -2.40
N ARG A 61 -13.88 -10.07 -3.66
CA ARG A 61 -12.83 -10.26 -4.67
C ARG A 61 -11.84 -9.07 -4.70
N CYS A 62 -10.68 -9.30 -5.31
CA CYS A 62 -9.74 -8.23 -5.62
C CYS A 62 -10.42 -7.16 -6.51
N THR A 63 -10.13 -5.90 -6.25
CA THR A 63 -10.71 -4.74 -6.94
C THR A 63 -10.56 -4.79 -8.47
N VAL A 64 -9.46 -5.36 -8.96
CA VAL A 64 -9.24 -5.54 -10.42
C VAL A 64 -10.34 -6.41 -11.05
N PHE A 65 -10.73 -7.48 -10.37
CA PHE A 65 -11.80 -8.37 -10.85
C PHE A 65 -13.21 -7.80 -10.65
N MET A 66 -13.40 -6.87 -9.71
CA MET A 66 -14.70 -6.21 -9.50
C MET A 66 -15.09 -5.33 -10.68
N ASN A 67 -14.15 -4.80 -11.45
CA ASN A 67 -14.41 -4.01 -12.65
C ASN A 67 -15.35 -4.75 -13.63
N SER A 68 -15.07 -6.02 -13.87
CA SER A 68 -15.89 -6.83 -14.75
C SER A 68 -17.29 -7.08 -14.17
N SER A 69 -17.38 -7.33 -12.86
CA SER A 69 -18.65 -7.55 -12.17
C SER A 69 -19.52 -6.30 -12.15
N VAL A 70 -18.93 -5.12 -11.92
CA VAL A 70 -19.65 -3.83 -11.97
C VAL A 70 -20.16 -3.55 -13.39
N LYS A 71 -19.32 -3.74 -14.42
CA LYS A 71 -19.75 -3.57 -15.81
C LYS A 71 -20.87 -4.54 -16.20
N GLN A 72 -20.84 -5.75 -15.67
CA GLN A 72 -21.90 -6.71 -15.89
C GLN A 72 -23.20 -6.25 -15.21
N ALA A 73 -23.14 -5.84 -13.94
CA ALA A 73 -24.29 -5.31 -13.23
C ALA A 73 -24.92 -4.09 -13.95
N GLN A 74 -24.08 -3.19 -14.49
CA GLN A 74 -24.56 -2.06 -15.30
C GLN A 74 -25.31 -2.51 -16.56
N LYS A 75 -24.80 -3.55 -17.25
CA LYS A 75 -25.48 -4.12 -18.43
C LYS A 75 -26.81 -4.79 -18.07
N GLU A 76 -26.90 -5.33 -16.87
CA GLU A 76 -28.11 -5.94 -16.32
C GLU A 76 -29.11 -4.92 -15.77
N GLY A 77 -28.78 -3.62 -15.82
CA GLY A 77 -29.66 -2.53 -15.41
C GLY A 77 -29.63 -2.20 -13.93
N ALA A 78 -28.57 -2.59 -13.21
CA ALA A 78 -28.41 -2.19 -11.82
C ALA A 78 -28.30 -0.65 -11.70
N SER A 79 -28.97 -0.08 -10.71
CA SER A 79 -28.93 1.34 -10.44
C SER A 79 -27.57 1.78 -9.87
N VAL A 80 -27.28 3.07 -9.92
CA VAL A 80 -26.04 3.64 -9.33
C VAL A 80 -26.04 3.43 -7.84
N GLU A 81 -27.19 3.55 -7.18
CA GLU A 81 -27.40 3.30 -5.77
C GLU A 81 -27.01 1.86 -5.39
N ASP A 82 -27.50 0.88 -6.16
CA ASP A 82 -27.26 -0.53 -5.93
C ASP A 82 -25.78 -0.90 -6.16
N ILE A 83 -25.14 -0.29 -7.14
CA ILE A 83 -23.71 -0.45 -7.41
C ILE A 83 -22.86 0.18 -6.28
N SER A 84 -23.20 1.39 -5.84
CA SER A 84 -22.49 2.08 -4.75
C SER A 84 -22.55 1.29 -3.46
N ALA A 85 -23.72 0.78 -3.09
CA ALA A 85 -23.92 -0.07 -1.93
C ALA A 85 -23.15 -1.40 -2.04
N GLY A 86 -23.19 -2.03 -3.21
CA GLY A 86 -22.46 -3.28 -3.49
C GLY A 86 -20.96 -3.12 -3.36
N LEU A 87 -20.39 -2.02 -3.89
CA LEU A 87 -18.96 -1.68 -3.74
C LEU A 87 -18.60 -1.43 -2.28
N SER A 88 -19.42 -0.69 -1.55
CA SER A 88 -19.20 -0.41 -0.13
C SER A 88 -19.20 -1.68 0.70
N SER A 89 -20.17 -2.57 0.47
CA SER A 89 -20.25 -3.88 1.12
C SER A 89 -19.04 -4.77 0.79
N SER A 90 -18.62 -4.81 -0.48
CA SER A 90 -17.46 -5.60 -0.90
C SER A 90 -16.17 -5.14 -0.23
N ILE A 91 -15.95 -3.83 -0.09
CA ILE A 91 -14.79 -3.28 0.62
C ILE A 91 -14.79 -3.70 2.08
N VAL A 92 -15.93 -3.62 2.73
CA VAL A 92 -16.08 -4.03 4.13
C VAL A 92 -15.83 -5.52 4.31
N LYS A 93 -16.42 -6.37 3.47
CA LYS A 93 -16.17 -7.82 3.48
C LYS A 93 -14.69 -8.14 3.28
N ASN A 94 -14.01 -7.44 2.38
CA ASN A 94 -12.57 -7.59 2.19
C ASN A 94 -11.78 -7.20 3.45
N ALA A 95 -12.13 -6.08 4.09
CA ALA A 95 -11.49 -5.63 5.33
C ALA A 95 -11.65 -6.68 6.45
N ILE A 96 -12.87 -7.13 6.70
CA ILE A 96 -13.18 -8.04 7.80
C ILE A 96 -12.59 -9.43 7.56
N TYR A 97 -12.86 -10.02 6.39
CA TYR A 97 -12.56 -11.44 6.16
C TYR A 97 -11.16 -11.70 5.61
N LYS A 98 -10.55 -10.76 4.88
CA LYS A 98 -9.22 -10.96 4.28
C LYS A 98 -8.09 -10.27 5.02
N VAL A 99 -8.31 -9.07 5.54
CA VAL A 99 -7.29 -8.33 6.26
C VAL A 99 -7.32 -8.67 7.75
N ILE A 100 -8.46 -8.46 8.39
CA ILE A 100 -8.63 -8.72 9.82
C ILE A 100 -8.73 -10.23 10.08
N ARG A 101 -9.27 -10.98 9.11
CA ARG A 101 -9.49 -12.44 9.16
C ARG A 101 -10.39 -12.85 10.33
N ALA A 102 -11.32 -11.99 10.70
CA ALA A 102 -12.31 -12.32 11.71
C ALA A 102 -13.28 -13.38 11.17
N ARG A 103 -13.51 -14.42 11.95
CA ARG A 103 -14.46 -15.49 11.63
C ARG A 103 -15.88 -15.15 12.08
N THR A 104 -15.95 -14.40 13.19
CA THR A 104 -17.22 -13.94 13.76
C THR A 104 -17.12 -12.45 14.11
N PRO A 105 -18.25 -11.72 14.12
CA PRO A 105 -18.27 -10.32 14.56
C PRO A 105 -17.74 -10.11 15.96
N ASP A 106 -17.82 -11.10 16.84
CA ASP A 106 -17.37 -10.99 18.23
C ASP A 106 -15.84 -10.91 18.36
N GLU A 107 -15.12 -11.46 17.39
CA GLU A 107 -13.66 -11.34 17.33
C GLU A 107 -13.18 -9.89 17.11
N LEU A 108 -14.05 -9.00 16.61
CA LEU A 108 -13.76 -7.57 16.43
C LEU A 108 -13.82 -6.77 17.73
N GLY A 109 -14.23 -7.40 18.84
CA GLY A 109 -14.37 -6.75 20.14
C GLY A 109 -15.77 -6.13 20.37
N LYS A 110 -15.93 -5.48 21.52
CA LYS A 110 -17.20 -4.85 21.91
C LYS A 110 -17.42 -3.49 21.24
N HIS A 111 -16.37 -2.71 21.12
CA HIS A 111 -16.41 -1.37 20.57
C HIS A 111 -15.50 -1.33 19.33
N ILE A 112 -16.08 -0.92 18.21
CA ILE A 112 -15.36 -0.81 16.95
C ILE A 112 -15.22 0.68 16.65
N VAL A 113 -13.97 1.15 16.55
CA VAL A 113 -13.65 2.53 16.15
C VAL A 113 -13.03 2.51 14.77
N VAL A 114 -13.55 3.31 13.86
CA VAL A 114 -13.06 3.41 12.50
C VAL A 114 -12.50 4.81 12.23
N GLN A 115 -11.39 4.84 11.49
CA GLN A 115 -10.64 6.05 11.20
C GLN A 115 -10.20 6.08 9.74
N GLY A 116 -9.85 7.25 9.25
CA GLY A 116 -9.37 7.46 7.88
C GLY A 116 -10.46 7.94 6.93
N GLY A 117 -10.02 8.53 5.81
CA GLY A 117 -10.92 9.18 4.85
C GLY A 117 -11.95 8.24 4.21
N THR A 118 -11.66 6.94 4.10
CA THR A 118 -12.60 5.96 3.57
C THR A 118 -13.89 5.87 4.40
N PHE A 119 -13.78 6.05 5.71
CA PHE A 119 -14.93 6.01 6.61
C PHE A 119 -15.73 7.32 6.69
N LEU A 120 -15.31 8.37 5.97
CA LEU A 120 -16.17 9.53 5.70
C LEU A 120 -17.31 9.16 4.74
N ASN A 121 -17.18 8.05 4.03
CA ASN A 121 -18.21 7.46 3.20
C ASN A 121 -19.25 6.75 4.09
N ASP A 122 -20.46 7.30 4.15
CA ASP A 122 -21.54 6.79 4.99
C ASP A 122 -22.05 5.41 4.54
N ALA A 123 -22.01 5.11 3.25
CA ALA A 123 -22.38 3.79 2.74
C ALA A 123 -21.39 2.71 3.19
N VAL A 124 -20.09 3.04 3.28
CA VAL A 124 -19.07 2.14 3.84
C VAL A 124 -19.29 1.93 5.33
N LEU A 125 -19.53 3.01 6.08
CA LEU A 125 -19.82 2.94 7.52
C LEU A 125 -21.04 2.05 7.77
N ARG A 126 -22.13 2.31 7.07
CA ARG A 126 -23.37 1.52 7.21
C ARG A 126 -23.20 0.07 6.80
N SER A 127 -22.41 -0.21 5.75
CA SER A 127 -22.09 -1.58 5.34
C SER A 127 -21.30 -2.31 6.43
N PHE A 128 -20.41 -1.60 7.13
CA PHE A 128 -19.63 -2.17 8.23
C PHE A 128 -20.53 -2.55 9.41
N GLU A 129 -21.46 -1.67 9.79
CA GLU A 129 -22.45 -1.94 10.82
C GLU A 129 -23.36 -3.13 10.47
N LYS A 130 -23.84 -3.18 9.22
CA LYS A 130 -24.67 -4.31 8.75
C LYS A 130 -23.90 -5.64 8.78
N GLU A 131 -22.65 -5.65 8.35
CA GLU A 131 -21.85 -6.87 8.28
C GLU A 131 -21.45 -7.38 9.67
N THR A 132 -21.23 -6.47 10.61
CA THR A 132 -20.82 -6.85 11.98
C THR A 132 -22.00 -7.01 12.95
N GLY A 133 -23.14 -6.45 12.63
CA GLY A 133 -24.28 -6.35 13.56
C GLY A 133 -24.01 -5.48 14.78
N LYS A 134 -22.98 -4.63 14.73
CA LYS A 134 -22.51 -3.78 15.84
C LYS A 134 -22.53 -2.32 15.44
N GLU A 135 -22.70 -1.46 16.44
CA GLU A 135 -22.48 -0.02 16.28
C GLU A 135 -21.00 0.25 16.05
N VAL A 136 -20.71 1.14 15.09
CA VAL A 136 -19.35 1.51 14.71
C VAL A 136 -19.12 2.98 14.98
N ILE A 137 -18.16 3.28 15.83
CA ILE A 137 -17.82 4.64 16.24
C ILE A 137 -16.91 5.27 15.19
N ARG A 138 -17.40 6.34 14.56
CA ARG A 138 -16.61 7.19 13.67
C ARG A 138 -16.37 8.54 14.35
N PRO A 139 -15.13 8.87 14.78
CA PRO A 139 -14.83 10.19 15.32
C PRO A 139 -15.11 11.30 14.31
N ALA A 140 -15.49 12.48 14.79
CA ALA A 140 -15.76 13.64 13.92
C ALA A 140 -14.55 14.02 13.03
N ILE A 141 -13.35 13.77 13.52
CA ILE A 141 -12.08 14.02 12.81
C ILE A 141 -11.48 12.73 12.22
N ALA A 142 -12.32 11.76 11.86
CA ALA A 142 -11.85 10.44 11.39
C ALA A 142 -10.77 10.50 10.32
N GLY A 143 -10.84 11.46 9.39
CA GLY A 143 -9.84 11.67 8.33
C GLY A 143 -8.50 12.23 8.84
N LEU A 144 -8.48 12.85 10.02
CA LEU A 144 -7.30 13.51 10.61
C LEU A 144 -6.72 12.77 11.81
N MET A 145 -7.30 11.64 12.21
CA MET A 145 -6.88 10.91 13.42
C MET A 145 -5.40 10.50 13.40
N GLY A 146 -4.86 10.17 12.24
CA GLY A 146 -3.43 9.88 12.08
C GLY A 146 -2.54 11.10 12.37
N ALA A 147 -2.91 12.27 11.86
CA ALA A 147 -2.20 13.51 12.11
C ALA A 147 -2.32 13.93 13.58
N PHE A 148 -3.51 13.77 14.18
CA PHE A 148 -3.73 14.03 15.60
C PHE A 148 -2.86 13.13 16.49
N GLY A 149 -2.82 11.82 16.20
CA GLY A 149 -1.94 10.88 16.92
C GLY A 149 -0.45 11.21 16.76
N ALA A 150 -0.02 11.62 15.56
CA ALA A 150 1.35 12.06 15.34
C ALA A 150 1.71 13.33 16.14
N ALA A 151 0.76 14.27 16.24
CA ALA A 151 0.94 15.48 17.05
C ALA A 151 1.04 15.15 18.55
N LEU A 152 0.21 14.23 19.06
CA LEU A 152 0.32 13.76 20.44
C LEU A 152 1.66 13.10 20.71
N TYR A 153 2.08 12.19 19.82
CA TYR A 153 3.37 11.53 19.93
C TYR A 153 4.54 12.53 19.91
N ALA A 154 4.50 13.50 19.02
CA ALA A 154 5.51 14.55 18.98
C ALA A 154 5.54 15.34 20.29
N LYS A 155 4.37 15.73 20.82
CA LYS A 155 4.27 16.44 22.10
C LYS A 155 4.89 15.64 23.26
N GLU A 156 4.64 14.34 23.34
CA GLU A 156 5.17 13.48 24.40
C GLU A 156 6.69 13.25 24.29
N ASN A 157 7.24 13.32 23.08
CA ASN A 157 8.65 13.06 22.81
C ASN A 157 9.48 14.32 22.56
N THR A 158 8.92 15.50 22.76
CA THR A 158 9.63 16.79 22.67
C THR A 158 9.97 17.29 24.07
N SER A 159 11.27 17.50 24.34
CA SER A 159 11.73 18.13 25.57
C SER A 159 11.71 19.66 25.43
N GLU A 160 11.70 20.38 26.56
CA GLU A 160 11.73 21.85 26.57
C GLU A 160 13.00 22.41 25.91
N ASP A 161 14.10 21.64 25.88
CA ASP A 161 15.34 22.02 25.21
C ASP A 161 15.29 21.94 23.67
N THR A 162 14.25 21.32 23.11
CA THR A 162 14.03 21.17 21.66
C THR A 162 12.95 22.10 21.10
N LEU A 163 12.68 23.21 21.76
CA LEU A 163 11.61 24.16 21.38
C LEU A 163 11.88 24.94 20.10
N LEU A 164 13.13 24.93 19.59
CA LEU A 164 13.45 25.60 18.33
C LEU A 164 13.05 24.73 17.15
N SER A 165 12.03 25.17 16.42
CA SER A 165 11.61 24.54 15.18
C SER A 165 12.70 24.63 14.12
N THR A 166 12.92 23.53 13.41
CA THR A 166 13.75 23.50 12.19
C THR A 166 12.96 23.85 10.93
N LEU A 167 11.69 24.25 11.08
CA LEU A 167 10.89 24.73 9.96
C LEU A 167 11.49 26.00 9.38
N VAL A 168 11.50 26.05 8.06
CA VAL A 168 11.92 27.21 7.30
C VAL A 168 11.00 28.38 7.62
N SER A 169 11.57 29.57 7.89
CA SER A 169 10.78 30.77 8.14
C SER A 169 10.01 31.21 6.87
N GLU A 170 8.99 32.04 7.03
CA GLU A 170 8.23 32.58 5.91
C GLU A 170 9.11 33.37 4.92
N ALA A 171 10.07 34.11 5.45
CA ALA A 171 11.04 34.86 4.63
C ALA A 171 11.96 33.94 3.83
N GLU A 172 12.47 32.88 4.44
CA GLU A 172 13.26 31.86 3.75
C GLU A 172 12.44 31.09 2.73
N LEU A 173 11.16 30.78 3.04
CA LEU A 173 10.24 30.11 2.12
C LEU A 173 9.96 31.00 0.91
N GLY A 174 9.78 32.30 1.09
CA GLY A 174 9.60 33.26 0.00
C GLY A 174 10.81 33.38 -0.93
N ALA A 175 12.02 33.17 -0.41
CA ALA A 175 13.27 33.16 -1.17
C ALA A 175 13.62 31.77 -1.75
N PHE A 176 12.88 30.74 -1.37
CA PHE A 176 13.16 29.37 -1.76
C PHE A 176 12.83 29.13 -3.23
N SER A 177 13.81 28.67 -3.98
CA SER A 177 13.61 28.28 -5.38
C SER A 177 14.35 26.99 -5.69
N TYR A 178 13.94 26.34 -6.75
CA TYR A 178 14.61 25.14 -7.23
C TYR A 178 14.58 25.07 -8.76
N SER A 179 15.56 24.38 -9.31
CA SER A 179 15.57 23.98 -10.72
C SER A 179 15.49 22.46 -10.82
N SER A 180 14.85 21.98 -11.87
CA SER A 180 14.71 20.55 -12.14
C SER A 180 15.28 20.21 -13.50
N ARG A 181 16.01 19.09 -13.59
CA ARG A 181 16.45 18.53 -14.85
C ARG A 181 16.36 17.00 -14.83
N SER A 182 15.93 16.42 -15.93
CA SER A 182 15.96 14.97 -16.13
C SER A 182 17.18 14.57 -16.93
N VAL A 183 17.89 13.54 -16.46
CA VAL A 183 19.06 13.00 -17.14
C VAL A 183 19.02 11.48 -17.12
N THR A 184 19.59 10.83 -18.15
CA THR A 184 19.77 9.39 -18.16
C THR A 184 21.04 9.01 -17.41
N CYS A 185 20.93 8.22 -16.35
CA CYS A 185 22.06 7.69 -15.62
C CYS A 185 22.88 6.73 -16.49
N LYS A 186 24.20 6.97 -16.59
CA LYS A 186 25.12 6.12 -17.36
C LYS A 186 25.91 5.15 -16.47
N GLY A 187 25.49 4.96 -15.21
CA GLY A 187 26.24 4.17 -14.23
C GLY A 187 26.18 2.65 -14.44
N CYS A 188 25.16 2.15 -15.13
CA CYS A 188 24.98 0.72 -15.42
C CYS A 188 24.01 0.53 -16.60
N THR A 189 23.74 -0.72 -16.96
CA THR A 189 22.84 -1.10 -18.06
C THR A 189 21.36 -0.75 -17.83
N SER A 190 20.97 -0.37 -16.60
CA SER A 190 19.58 0.02 -16.31
C SER A 190 19.19 1.39 -16.88
N HIS A 191 20.17 2.25 -17.22
CA HIS A 191 19.95 3.56 -17.83
C HIS A 191 18.78 4.35 -17.25
N CYS A 192 18.69 4.42 -15.91
CA CYS A 192 17.57 5.08 -15.21
C CYS A 192 17.44 6.53 -15.65
N ASN A 193 16.21 6.98 -15.91
CA ASN A 193 15.91 8.39 -16.02
C ASN A 193 15.77 8.97 -14.61
N VAL A 194 16.73 9.80 -14.23
CA VAL A 194 16.77 10.42 -12.91
C VAL A 194 16.42 11.90 -13.01
N ASN A 195 15.64 12.36 -12.05
CA ASN A 195 15.27 13.75 -11.88
C ASN A 195 16.16 14.38 -10.83
N ILE A 196 16.89 15.42 -11.18
CA ILE A 196 17.78 16.14 -10.28
C ILE A 196 17.13 17.48 -9.97
N LEU A 197 16.73 17.65 -8.71
CA LEU A 197 16.30 18.94 -8.15
C LEU A 197 17.53 19.60 -7.54
N THR A 198 17.79 20.84 -7.91
CA THR A 198 18.83 21.66 -7.30
C THR A 198 18.14 22.86 -6.64
N PHE A 199 18.27 22.97 -5.32
CA PHE A 199 17.67 24.03 -4.52
C PHE A 199 18.53 25.27 -4.48
N SER A 200 17.94 26.42 -4.13
CA SER A 200 18.62 27.72 -4.03
C SER A 200 19.79 27.73 -3.04
N ASP A 201 19.77 26.86 -2.03
CA ASP A 201 20.85 26.67 -1.05
C ASP A 201 21.99 25.73 -1.53
N GLY A 202 21.91 25.25 -2.78
CA GLY A 202 22.90 24.34 -3.38
C GLY A 202 22.68 22.85 -3.08
N ARG A 203 21.74 22.49 -2.20
CA ARG A 203 21.39 21.08 -1.96
C ARG A 203 20.81 20.46 -3.22
N ARG A 204 21.00 19.15 -3.37
CA ARG A 204 20.43 18.38 -4.48
C ARG A 204 19.59 17.24 -3.95
N PHE A 205 18.48 16.99 -4.63
CA PHE A 205 17.65 15.80 -4.43
C PHE A 205 17.53 15.06 -5.76
N ILE A 206 17.81 13.77 -5.75
CA ILE A 206 17.76 12.92 -6.95
C ILE A 206 16.69 11.86 -6.73
N SER A 207 15.80 11.73 -7.71
CA SER A 207 14.71 10.73 -7.73
C SER A 207 14.69 9.97 -9.05
N GLY A 208 13.95 8.84 -9.11
CA GLY A 208 13.89 7.98 -10.29
C GLY A 208 15.07 7.01 -10.41
N ASN A 209 16.02 7.07 -9.47
CA ASN A 209 17.14 6.13 -9.38
C ASN A 209 16.65 4.75 -8.88
N LYS A 210 17.31 3.68 -9.35
CA LYS A 210 17.10 2.31 -8.89
C LYS A 210 18.20 1.81 -7.94
N CYS A 211 19.21 2.64 -7.68
CA CYS A 211 20.32 2.33 -6.79
C CYS A 211 20.99 3.63 -6.26
N GLU A 212 21.82 3.51 -5.23
CA GLU A 212 22.51 4.62 -4.57
C GLU A 212 23.43 5.38 -5.54
N ARG A 213 24.06 4.70 -6.49
CA ARG A 213 24.89 5.36 -7.51
C ARG A 213 24.06 6.34 -8.35
N GLY A 214 22.84 5.95 -8.73
CA GLY A 214 21.91 6.83 -9.45
C GLY A 214 21.47 8.03 -8.63
N ALA A 215 21.47 7.90 -7.31
CA ALA A 215 21.22 9.00 -6.36
C ALA A 215 22.46 9.87 -6.12
N GLY A 216 23.60 9.57 -6.73
CA GLY A 216 24.84 10.29 -6.48
C GLY A 216 25.51 9.98 -5.15
N LEU A 217 25.04 8.92 -4.45
CA LEU A 217 25.63 8.47 -3.20
C LEU A 217 26.84 7.58 -3.46
N PRO A 218 27.88 7.65 -2.63
CA PRO A 218 29.02 6.76 -2.74
C PRO A 218 28.57 5.31 -2.49
N LYS A 219 29.11 4.37 -3.25
CA LYS A 219 28.89 2.94 -2.98
C LYS A 219 29.46 2.65 -1.58
N PRO A 220 28.67 2.02 -0.68
CA PRO A 220 29.18 1.62 0.61
C PRO A 220 30.43 0.76 0.42
N LYS A 221 31.55 1.19 0.99
CA LYS A 221 32.77 0.40 1.00
C LYS A 221 32.56 -0.77 1.94
N ASN A 222 32.81 -1.99 1.48
CA ASN A 222 32.79 -3.23 2.30
C ASN A 222 31.43 -3.86 2.60
N LEU A 223 30.41 -3.69 1.77
CA LEU A 223 29.30 -4.64 1.84
C LEU A 223 29.75 -5.99 1.23
N PRO A 224 29.58 -7.10 1.95
CA PRO A 224 29.88 -8.41 1.41
C PRO A 224 28.97 -8.68 0.20
N ASP A 225 29.55 -9.04 -0.93
CA ASP A 225 28.81 -9.47 -2.11
C ASP A 225 28.46 -10.95 -1.96
N ILE A 226 27.34 -11.20 -1.27
CA ILE A 226 26.84 -12.56 -1.03
C ILE A 226 26.53 -13.27 -2.35
N TYR A 227 26.16 -12.54 -3.39
CA TYR A 227 25.82 -13.13 -4.69
C TYR A 227 27.09 -13.68 -5.39
N SER A 228 28.12 -12.86 -5.49
CA SER A 228 29.41 -13.31 -6.04
C SER A 228 30.01 -14.46 -5.24
N PHE A 229 29.96 -14.38 -3.90
CA PHE A 229 30.39 -15.45 -3.02
C PHE A 229 29.63 -16.77 -3.28
N LYS A 230 28.29 -16.71 -3.36
CA LYS A 230 27.46 -17.88 -3.67
C LYS A 230 27.82 -18.47 -5.03
N TYR A 231 28.01 -17.60 -6.03
CA TYR A 231 28.35 -18.01 -7.39
C TYR A 231 29.71 -18.73 -7.46
N GLU A 232 30.73 -18.14 -6.86
CA GLU A 232 32.06 -18.73 -6.77
C GLU A 232 32.04 -20.09 -6.06
N LYS A 233 31.29 -20.22 -4.96
CA LYS A 233 31.18 -21.49 -4.23
C LYS A 233 30.48 -22.57 -5.03
N LEU A 234 29.42 -22.26 -5.77
CA LEU A 234 28.69 -23.22 -6.59
C LEU A 234 29.52 -23.70 -7.78
N LEU A 235 30.26 -22.78 -8.43
CA LEU A 235 31.12 -23.14 -9.57
C LEU A 235 32.44 -23.80 -9.16
N ALA A 236 32.85 -23.64 -7.92
CA ALA A 236 34.05 -24.33 -7.37
C ALA A 236 33.78 -25.76 -6.91
N MET A 237 32.52 -26.24 -7.00
CA MET A 237 32.23 -27.66 -6.69
C MET A 237 32.89 -28.57 -7.71
N PRO A 238 33.51 -29.67 -7.24
CA PRO A 238 34.16 -30.60 -8.18
C PRO A 238 33.12 -31.26 -9.10
N ASP A 239 33.46 -31.41 -10.35
CA ASP A 239 32.65 -32.16 -11.31
C ASP A 239 32.53 -33.61 -10.85
N ALA A 240 31.32 -34.16 -10.86
CA ALA A 240 31.12 -35.57 -10.66
C ALA A 240 31.62 -36.36 -11.89
N GLU A 241 32.26 -37.49 -11.65
CA GLU A 241 32.63 -38.39 -12.76
C GLU A 241 31.38 -38.86 -13.51
N ALA A 242 31.30 -38.53 -14.79
CA ALA A 242 30.21 -38.96 -15.64
C ALA A 242 30.27 -40.49 -15.85
N LYS A 243 29.31 -41.21 -15.27
CA LYS A 243 29.21 -42.70 -15.37
C LYS A 243 28.09 -43.15 -16.31
N GLY A 244 27.49 -42.24 -17.08
CA GLY A 244 26.31 -42.51 -17.86
C GLY A 244 26.55 -42.56 -19.36
N GLU A 245 25.84 -43.47 -20.04
CA GLU A 245 25.87 -43.63 -21.52
C GLU A 245 24.72 -42.90 -22.22
N ARG A 246 23.97 -42.04 -21.49
CA ARG A 246 22.71 -41.45 -22.00
C ARG A 246 22.88 -40.13 -22.77
N GLY A 247 24.13 -39.71 -23.05
CA GLY A 247 24.44 -38.47 -23.74
C GLY A 247 24.59 -37.27 -22.82
N THR A 248 24.74 -36.06 -23.38
CA THR A 248 24.99 -34.83 -22.65
C THR A 248 23.73 -34.00 -22.56
N VAL A 249 23.40 -33.51 -21.36
CA VAL A 249 22.28 -32.61 -21.10
C VAL A 249 22.84 -31.23 -20.75
N GLY A 250 22.38 -30.20 -21.45
CA GLY A 250 22.70 -28.80 -21.11
C GLY A 250 21.75 -28.26 -20.03
N LEU A 251 22.30 -27.74 -18.96
CA LEU A 251 21.52 -27.05 -17.90
C LEU A 251 21.62 -25.54 -18.07
N PRO A 252 20.53 -24.83 -18.34
CA PRO A 252 20.56 -23.38 -18.36
C PRO A 252 20.74 -22.83 -16.93
N LEU A 253 21.81 -22.08 -16.69
CA LEU A 253 22.10 -21.46 -15.39
C LEU A 253 21.16 -20.26 -15.14
N GLN A 254 19.90 -20.53 -14.85
CA GLN A 254 18.90 -19.54 -14.55
C GLN A 254 18.19 -19.85 -13.22
N LEU A 255 18.00 -18.82 -12.38
CA LEU A 255 17.18 -18.90 -11.17
C LEU A 255 17.32 -20.23 -10.38
N VAL A 256 16.25 -21.02 -10.35
CA VAL A 256 16.15 -22.27 -9.58
C VAL A 256 17.20 -23.31 -10.03
N MET A 257 17.52 -23.39 -11.33
CA MET A 257 18.52 -24.34 -11.83
C MET A 257 19.93 -24.04 -11.29
N PHE A 258 20.24 -22.75 -11.12
CA PHE A 258 21.49 -22.34 -10.51
C PHE A 258 21.62 -22.80 -9.03
N GLU A 259 20.51 -22.75 -8.27
CA GLU A 259 20.48 -23.21 -6.89
C GLU A 259 20.52 -24.74 -6.76
N GLN A 260 20.07 -25.44 -7.79
CA GLN A 260 20.09 -26.91 -7.85
C GLN A 260 21.34 -27.48 -8.51
N LEU A 261 22.27 -26.64 -8.94
CA LEU A 261 23.52 -27.08 -9.59
C LEU A 261 24.25 -28.19 -8.83
N PRO A 262 24.31 -28.21 -7.48
CA PRO A 262 24.96 -29.30 -6.73
C PRO A 262 24.28 -30.66 -6.85
N LEU A 263 23.03 -30.71 -7.37
CA LEU A 263 22.29 -31.96 -7.56
C LEU A 263 22.55 -32.60 -8.93
N TRP A 264 23.04 -31.83 -9.86
CA TRP A 264 23.28 -32.23 -11.25
C TRP A 264 24.76 -32.54 -11.49
#